data_1286bd40449a35d22c6b5fef15a53f01
#
_entry.id   1286bd40449a35d22c6b5fef15a53f01
#
_cell.length_a   1.000
_cell.length_b   1.000
_cell.length_c   1.000
_cell.angle_alpha   90.00
_cell.angle_beta   90.00
_cell.angle_gamma   90.00
#
_symmetry.space_group_name_H-M   'P 1'
#
loop_
_entity.id
_entity.type
_entity.pdbx_description
1 polymer ?
#
loop_
_entity_poly.entity_id
_entity_poly.type
_entity_poly.pdbx_seq_one_letter_code
_entity_poly.pdbx_strand_id
1 'polypeptide(L)'
;MRKTSFIRLAIAATAVAVMASTTLPAQAAVKPANKAIIGDDCTAASAKSNKVAKGRGVEGSDLTCMVVPTGSYKGQTKWWYKDVKPLKNIDWTVPANPGGYSLTSNAISDTLKAEGLLGEYSSTFKPGAGGSVGLGAFQEIKGKPEAALITGIAMTGGLYSNKSPLNLLASTPIAKVLREYDAIVVPANSKYRTLNQLMDDLKAKPNSVAIAGGSKGGIDHQVIGLLAQTADIDPTKLNYVVFSGGPEVITSVLSGSTQVGI
;
A
#
# COMPACT_ATOMS: atom_id res chain seq x y z
N MET A 1 -45.61 15.68 19.32
CA MET A 1 -45.65 14.68 18.26
C MET A 1 -44.88 15.22 17.07
N ARG A 2 -43.65 14.86 16.88
CA ARG A 2 -42.84 15.26 15.72
C ARG A 2 -42.11 14.02 15.19
N LYS A 3 -42.38 13.69 13.94
CA LYS A 3 -41.73 12.63 13.15
C LYS A 3 -40.33 13.10 12.78
N THR A 4 -39.31 12.40 13.26
CA THR A 4 -37.95 12.47 12.75
C THR A 4 -37.33 11.10 12.88
N SER A 5 -37.32 10.36 11.83
CA SER A 5 -36.36 9.27 11.58
C SER A 5 -36.71 8.71 10.19
N PHE A 6 -35.77 8.79 9.28
CA PHE A 6 -35.57 7.97 8.08
C PHE A 6 -34.86 8.76 6.98
N ILE A 7 -33.68 9.28 7.30
CA ILE A 7 -32.75 9.76 6.26
C ILE A 7 -31.31 9.33 6.67
N ARG A 8 -31.08 8.05 6.82
CA ARG A 8 -29.69 7.56 7.06
C ARG A 8 -29.32 6.28 6.31
N LEU A 9 -30.20 5.77 5.45
CA LEU A 9 -29.93 4.52 4.74
C LEU A 9 -29.87 4.65 3.21
N ALA A 10 -30.04 5.83 2.65
CA ALA A 10 -30.07 6.03 1.19
C ALA A 10 -28.72 6.44 0.58
N ILE A 11 -27.72 6.84 1.41
CA ILE A 11 -26.43 7.35 0.88
C ILE A 11 -25.40 6.21 0.68
N ALA A 12 -25.55 5.09 1.38
CA ALA A 12 -24.63 3.95 1.22
C ALA A 12 -24.92 3.10 -0.03
N ALA A 13 -26.16 3.09 -0.53
CA ALA A 13 -26.55 2.28 -1.68
C ALA A 13 -26.25 2.93 -3.03
N THR A 14 -26.17 4.26 -3.08
CA THR A 14 -25.89 5.00 -4.33
C THR A 14 -24.41 5.09 -4.66
N ALA A 15 -23.52 5.02 -3.69
CA ALA A 15 -22.08 5.04 -3.95
C ALA A 15 -21.56 3.72 -4.56
N VAL A 16 -22.20 2.59 -4.26
CA VAL A 16 -21.82 1.28 -4.82
C VAL A 16 -22.37 1.11 -6.25
N ALA A 17 -23.51 1.69 -6.55
CA ALA A 17 -24.11 1.60 -7.90
C ALA A 17 -23.38 2.47 -8.95
N VAL A 18 -22.75 3.58 -8.56
CA VAL A 18 -21.99 4.45 -9.48
C VAL A 18 -20.63 3.87 -9.84
N MET A 19 -20.04 3.00 -9.00
CA MET A 19 -18.78 2.32 -9.36
C MET A 19 -19.01 1.10 -10.29
N ALA A 20 -20.23 0.60 -10.41
CA ALA A 20 -20.55 -0.53 -11.28
C ALA A 20 -20.91 -0.14 -12.73
N SER A 21 -21.05 1.16 -13.03
CA SER A 21 -21.49 1.63 -14.35
C SER A 21 -20.46 2.43 -15.16
N THR A 22 -19.26 2.66 -14.64
CA THR A 22 -18.15 3.05 -15.47
C THR A 22 -17.41 1.78 -15.93
N THR A 23 -18.00 1.04 -16.82
CA THR A 23 -17.21 0.22 -17.74
C THR A 23 -16.40 1.21 -18.57
N LEU A 24 -15.21 1.56 -18.07
CA LEU A 24 -14.13 1.91 -18.98
C LEU A 24 -14.15 0.81 -20.04
N PRO A 25 -14.17 1.15 -21.35
CA PRO A 25 -13.99 0.12 -22.36
C PRO A 25 -12.73 -0.61 -21.93
N ALA A 26 -12.87 -1.89 -21.61
CA ALA A 26 -11.73 -2.72 -21.43
C ALA A 26 -10.94 -2.52 -22.72
N GLN A 27 -9.87 -1.76 -22.69
CA GLN A 27 -8.85 -1.87 -23.70
C GLN A 27 -8.54 -3.34 -23.65
N ALA A 28 -9.04 -4.06 -24.64
CA ALA A 28 -8.71 -5.46 -24.83
C ALA A 28 -7.20 -5.49 -24.82
N ALA A 29 -6.63 -5.91 -23.69
CA ALA A 29 -5.20 -6.04 -23.57
C ALA A 29 -4.84 -6.93 -24.75
N VAL A 30 -4.13 -6.35 -25.72
CA VAL A 30 -3.65 -7.11 -26.88
C VAL A 30 -2.84 -8.22 -26.25
N LYS A 31 -3.43 -9.44 -26.20
CA LYS A 31 -2.73 -10.61 -25.65
C LYS A 31 -1.45 -10.71 -26.43
N PRO A 32 -0.27 -10.58 -25.79
CA PRO A 32 0.97 -10.73 -26.52
C PRO A 32 0.93 -12.09 -27.18
N ALA A 33 1.04 -12.12 -28.51
CA ALA A 33 1.03 -13.35 -29.26
C ALA A 33 2.02 -14.33 -28.60
N ASN A 34 1.54 -15.49 -28.21
CA ASN A 34 2.32 -16.60 -27.65
C ASN A 34 2.73 -16.51 -26.16
N LYS A 35 2.04 -15.76 -25.30
CA LYS A 35 2.29 -15.80 -23.85
C LYS A 35 1.02 -16.19 -23.10
N ALA A 36 1.14 -17.18 -22.19
CA ALA A 36 0.09 -17.55 -21.27
C ALA A 36 -0.10 -16.47 -20.21
N ILE A 37 -1.34 -16.29 -19.75
CA ILE A 37 -1.69 -15.44 -18.63
C ILE A 37 -2.19 -16.34 -17.51
N ILE A 38 -1.65 -16.17 -16.29
CA ILE A 38 -2.08 -16.92 -15.13
C ILE A 38 -3.59 -16.73 -14.89
N GLY A 39 -4.28 -17.83 -14.60
CA GLY A 39 -5.73 -17.83 -14.37
C GLY A 39 -6.59 -17.91 -15.65
N ASP A 40 -6.03 -17.71 -16.85
CA ASP A 40 -6.75 -17.93 -18.11
C ASP A 40 -7.09 -19.41 -18.31
N ASP A 41 -8.23 -19.67 -18.95
CA ASP A 41 -8.61 -21.03 -19.36
C ASP A 41 -7.60 -21.61 -20.34
N CYS A 42 -7.34 -22.90 -20.20
CA CYS A 42 -6.49 -23.63 -21.12
C CYS A 42 -7.02 -25.02 -21.40
N THR A 43 -6.58 -25.61 -22.50
CA THR A 43 -6.87 -27.00 -22.87
C THR A 43 -5.60 -27.77 -23.21
N ALA A 44 -5.60 -29.07 -23.13
CA ALA A 44 -4.45 -29.89 -23.54
C ALA A 44 -4.03 -29.60 -25.00
N ALA A 45 -4.99 -29.27 -25.87
CA ALA A 45 -4.71 -28.83 -27.24
C ALA A 45 -4.02 -27.46 -27.31
N SER A 46 -4.48 -26.49 -26.51
CA SER A 46 -3.82 -25.17 -26.43
C SER A 46 -2.41 -25.26 -25.85
N ALA A 47 -2.19 -26.18 -24.93
CA ALA A 47 -0.87 -26.45 -24.37
C ALA A 47 0.09 -27.06 -25.40
N LYS A 48 -0.39 -27.91 -26.30
CA LYS A 48 0.43 -28.54 -27.36
C LYS A 48 0.71 -27.61 -28.54
N SER A 49 -0.28 -26.81 -28.96
CA SER A 49 -0.16 -25.89 -30.12
C SER A 49 0.59 -24.60 -29.82
N ASN A 50 0.65 -24.24 -28.60
CA ASN A 50 1.30 -23.02 -28.17
C ASN A 50 2.75 -23.33 -27.74
N LYS A 51 3.75 -22.75 -28.42
CA LYS A 51 5.17 -22.83 -28.00
C LYS A 51 5.39 -22.32 -26.57
N VAL A 52 4.38 -21.70 -25.97
CA VAL A 52 4.26 -21.33 -24.56
C VAL A 52 3.93 -22.54 -23.67
N ALA A 53 3.75 -23.74 -24.21
CA ALA A 53 3.56 -24.96 -23.41
C ALA A 53 4.77 -25.35 -22.51
N LYS A 54 5.89 -24.67 -22.71
CA LYS A 54 6.99 -24.54 -21.73
C LYS A 54 7.02 -23.13 -21.14
N GLY A 55 5.91 -22.59 -21.00
CA GLY A 55 5.28 -21.36 -20.79
C GLY A 55 5.99 -20.46 -19.81
N ARG A 56 6.55 -19.39 -20.34
CA ARG A 56 6.72 -18.19 -19.52
C ARG A 56 5.44 -17.39 -19.57
N GLY A 57 4.86 -17.09 -18.43
CA GLY A 57 3.82 -16.10 -18.29
C GLY A 57 4.26 -14.73 -18.82
N VAL A 58 3.32 -13.82 -19.01
CA VAL A 58 3.59 -12.45 -19.45
C VAL A 58 4.62 -11.78 -18.53
N GLU A 59 4.62 -12.15 -17.26
CA GLU A 59 5.55 -11.71 -16.21
C GLU A 59 6.88 -12.48 -16.18
N GLY A 60 7.07 -13.47 -17.04
CA GLY A 60 8.29 -14.26 -17.12
C GLY A 60 8.29 -15.53 -16.25
N SER A 61 7.22 -15.82 -15.50
CA SER A 61 7.07 -17.04 -14.71
C SER A 61 6.78 -18.28 -15.58
N ASP A 62 7.18 -19.47 -15.10
CA ASP A 62 6.86 -20.73 -15.73
C ASP A 62 5.42 -21.11 -15.41
N LEU A 63 4.58 -21.22 -16.46
CA LEU A 63 3.19 -21.67 -16.35
C LEU A 63 3.00 -23.00 -17.06
N THR A 64 2.05 -23.78 -16.55
CA THR A 64 1.57 -25.01 -17.21
C THR A 64 0.05 -25.00 -17.22
N CYS A 65 -0.53 -25.67 -18.22
CA CYS A 65 -1.97 -25.91 -18.27
C CYS A 65 -2.29 -27.12 -17.36
N MET A 66 -2.92 -26.86 -16.23
CA MET A 66 -3.18 -27.88 -15.21
C MET A 66 -4.49 -27.63 -14.47
N VAL A 67 -4.95 -28.64 -13.75
CA VAL A 67 -6.02 -28.46 -12.76
C VAL A 67 -5.42 -27.74 -11.55
N VAL A 68 -5.96 -26.57 -11.22
CA VAL A 68 -5.47 -25.75 -10.11
C VAL A 68 -5.71 -26.46 -8.78
N PRO A 69 -4.68 -26.67 -7.95
CA PRO A 69 -4.81 -27.49 -6.75
C PRO A 69 -5.44 -26.76 -5.56
N THR A 70 -5.36 -25.42 -5.52
CA THR A 70 -5.75 -24.58 -4.35
C THR A 70 -6.39 -23.28 -4.79
N GLY A 71 -6.97 -22.57 -3.83
CA GLY A 71 -7.46 -21.20 -3.99
C GLY A 71 -8.73 -21.05 -4.81
N SER A 72 -8.95 -19.84 -5.30
CA SER A 72 -10.20 -19.42 -5.97
C SER A 72 -10.48 -20.19 -7.27
N TYR A 73 -9.46 -20.75 -7.90
CA TYR A 73 -9.58 -21.54 -9.14
C TYR A 73 -9.46 -23.04 -8.91
N LYS A 74 -9.50 -23.52 -7.66
CA LYS A 74 -9.38 -24.94 -7.32
C LYS A 74 -10.30 -25.81 -8.16
N GLY A 75 -9.74 -26.85 -8.77
CA GLY A 75 -10.47 -27.79 -9.62
C GLY A 75 -10.71 -27.34 -11.06
N GLN A 76 -10.42 -26.10 -11.42
CA GLN A 76 -10.53 -25.59 -12.79
C GLN A 76 -9.24 -25.84 -13.57
N THR A 77 -9.33 -26.04 -14.89
CA THR A 77 -8.17 -26.20 -15.76
C THR A 77 -7.73 -24.83 -16.28
N LYS A 78 -6.59 -24.37 -15.81
CA LYS A 78 -6.09 -23.02 -16.06
C LYS A 78 -4.59 -23.03 -16.39
N TRP A 79 -4.11 -21.95 -17.02
CA TRP A 79 -2.69 -21.63 -16.99
C TRP A 79 -2.31 -21.30 -15.55
N TRP A 80 -1.42 -22.09 -14.95
CA TRP A 80 -1.02 -21.94 -13.55
C TRP A 80 0.46 -22.18 -13.39
N TYR A 81 1.01 -21.77 -12.26
CA TYR A 81 2.42 -21.98 -11.95
C TYR A 81 2.77 -23.47 -11.95
N LYS A 82 3.86 -23.82 -12.64
CA LYS A 82 4.26 -25.20 -12.82
C LYS A 82 4.63 -25.91 -11.50
N ASP A 83 5.37 -25.23 -10.64
CA ASP A 83 5.98 -25.82 -9.45
C ASP A 83 5.80 -24.91 -8.22
N VAL A 84 4.58 -24.41 -7.96
CA VAL A 84 4.33 -23.64 -6.74
C VAL A 84 4.34 -24.56 -5.53
N LYS A 85 5.33 -24.33 -4.67
CA LYS A 85 5.36 -24.91 -3.33
C LYS A 85 4.84 -23.83 -2.36
N PRO A 86 3.72 -24.11 -1.67
CA PRO A 86 3.24 -23.17 -0.64
C PRO A 86 4.31 -22.90 0.39
N LEU A 87 4.45 -21.66 0.80
CA LEU A 87 5.31 -21.26 1.91
C LEU A 87 4.72 -21.78 3.22
N LYS A 88 5.54 -22.32 4.11
CA LYS A 88 5.09 -22.74 5.43
C LYS A 88 4.74 -21.55 6.29
N ASN A 89 5.60 -20.54 6.28
CA ASN A 89 5.43 -19.30 7.03
C ASN A 89 6.09 -18.12 6.33
N ILE A 90 5.64 -16.91 6.69
CA ILE A 90 6.30 -15.63 6.39
C ILE A 90 6.47 -14.86 7.70
N ASP A 91 7.68 -14.38 7.96
CA ASP A 91 7.99 -13.52 9.10
C ASP A 91 8.22 -12.09 8.61
N TRP A 92 7.21 -11.26 8.79
CA TRP A 92 7.25 -9.86 8.37
C TRP A 92 8.06 -9.01 9.34
N THR A 93 9.01 -8.26 8.82
CA THR A 93 9.56 -7.10 9.52
C THR A 93 8.73 -5.87 9.13
N VAL A 94 8.08 -5.25 10.11
CA VAL A 94 7.26 -4.05 9.95
C VAL A 94 8.02 -2.87 10.55
N PRO A 95 8.51 -1.91 9.72
CA PRO A 95 9.40 -0.83 10.17
C PRO A 95 8.65 0.36 10.76
N ALA A 96 7.52 0.13 11.37
CA ALA A 96 6.64 1.14 12.00
C ALA A 96 5.84 0.51 13.14
N ASN A 97 5.10 1.34 13.89
CA ASN A 97 4.02 0.88 14.75
C ASN A 97 2.87 0.28 13.92
N PRO A 98 1.93 -0.46 14.54
CA PRO A 98 0.75 -0.95 13.83
C PRO A 98 0.03 0.15 13.04
N GLY A 99 -0.22 -0.07 11.76
CA GLY A 99 -0.82 0.89 10.84
C GLY A 99 -0.75 0.41 9.40
N GLY A 100 -0.57 1.30 8.42
CA GLY A 100 -0.61 1.00 6.99
C GLY A 100 0.27 -0.18 6.55
N TYR A 101 1.51 -0.24 7.01
CA TYR A 101 2.41 -1.35 6.68
C TYR A 101 1.89 -2.70 7.19
N SER A 102 1.44 -2.79 8.46
CA SER A 102 0.93 -4.04 9.00
C SER A 102 -0.42 -4.43 8.39
N LEU A 103 -1.29 -3.47 8.09
CA LEU A 103 -2.54 -3.75 7.39
C LEU A 103 -2.26 -4.33 6.00
N THR A 104 -1.28 -3.78 5.29
CA THR A 104 -0.88 -4.28 3.95
C THR A 104 -0.26 -5.67 4.04
N SER A 105 0.70 -5.91 4.95
CA SER A 105 1.31 -7.23 5.10
C SER A 105 0.30 -8.30 5.53
N ASN A 106 -0.66 -7.96 6.39
CA ASN A 106 -1.73 -8.86 6.79
C ASN A 106 -2.65 -9.18 5.61
N ALA A 107 -3.08 -8.17 4.84
CA ALA A 107 -3.93 -8.38 3.66
C ALA A 107 -3.26 -9.28 2.61
N ILE A 108 -1.95 -9.11 2.38
CA ILE A 108 -1.16 -9.99 1.51
C ILE A 108 -1.17 -11.41 2.06
N SER A 109 -0.88 -11.58 3.35
CA SER A 109 -0.77 -12.89 3.99
C SER A 109 -2.10 -13.61 4.02
N ASP A 110 -3.19 -12.93 4.36
CA ASP A 110 -4.54 -13.49 4.37
C ASP A 110 -4.97 -13.94 2.97
N THR A 111 -4.64 -13.15 1.95
CA THR A 111 -4.89 -13.51 0.55
C THR A 111 -4.10 -14.77 0.18
N LEU A 112 -2.81 -14.82 0.50
CA LEU A 112 -1.98 -15.99 0.22
C LEU A 112 -2.46 -17.25 0.96
N LYS A 113 -2.94 -17.11 2.21
CA LYS A 113 -3.56 -18.21 2.97
C LYS A 113 -4.85 -18.68 2.31
N ALA A 114 -5.72 -17.78 1.91
CA ALA A 114 -6.97 -18.11 1.21
C ALA A 114 -6.72 -18.86 -0.11
N GLU A 115 -5.64 -18.49 -0.81
CA GLU A 115 -5.23 -19.16 -2.04
C GLU A 115 -4.44 -20.48 -1.78
N GLY A 116 -4.20 -20.85 -0.54
CA GLY A 116 -3.44 -22.06 -0.16
C GLY A 116 -1.96 -21.98 -0.52
N LEU A 117 -1.43 -20.78 -0.64
CA LEU A 117 -0.02 -20.50 -0.98
C LEU A 117 0.83 -20.20 0.25
N LEU A 118 0.20 -20.00 1.41
CA LEU A 118 0.87 -19.71 2.68
C LEU A 118 0.20 -20.49 3.82
N GLY A 119 1.00 -21.05 4.72
CA GLY A 119 0.53 -21.64 5.98
C GLY A 119 0.28 -20.57 7.03
N GLU A 120 1.32 -20.09 7.68
CA GLU A 120 1.22 -19.11 8.76
C GLU A 120 2.03 -17.85 8.46
N TYR A 121 1.76 -16.78 9.21
CA TYR A 121 2.59 -15.59 9.19
C TYR A 121 2.69 -14.94 10.57
N SER A 122 3.78 -14.20 10.77
CA SER A 122 4.02 -13.37 11.94
C SER A 122 4.47 -11.97 11.53
N SER A 123 4.35 -11.01 12.45
CA SER A 123 4.83 -9.64 12.25
C SER A 123 5.64 -9.17 13.44
N THR A 124 6.87 -8.73 13.17
CA THR A 124 7.74 -8.10 14.15
C THR A 124 7.83 -6.61 13.87
N PHE A 125 7.36 -5.80 14.82
CA PHE A 125 7.37 -4.34 14.70
C PHE A 125 8.71 -3.77 15.13
N LYS A 126 9.34 -2.99 14.27
CA LYS A 126 10.65 -2.34 14.47
C LYS A 126 10.57 -0.86 14.06
N PRO A 127 9.80 -0.03 14.79
CA PRO A 127 9.69 1.40 14.50
C PRO A 127 10.99 2.14 14.82
N GLY A 128 11.17 3.30 14.20
CA GLY A 128 12.23 4.24 14.52
C GLY A 128 13.03 4.72 13.32
N ALA A 129 13.54 5.92 13.43
CA ALA A 129 14.42 6.60 12.47
C ALA A 129 13.95 6.51 11.01
N GLY A 130 12.65 6.75 10.76
CA GLY A 130 12.07 6.70 9.42
C GLY A 130 12.11 5.32 8.78
N GLY A 131 12.13 4.24 9.60
CA GLY A 131 12.20 2.85 9.15
C GLY A 131 13.62 2.26 9.13
N SER A 132 14.67 3.05 9.40
CA SER A 132 16.06 2.55 9.43
C SER A 132 16.26 1.42 10.42
N VAL A 133 15.62 1.49 11.60
CA VAL A 133 15.71 0.43 12.63
C VAL A 133 15.16 -0.89 12.08
N GLY A 134 13.99 -0.86 11.42
CA GLY A 134 13.40 -2.05 10.82
C GLY A 134 14.23 -2.60 9.67
N LEU A 135 14.78 -1.73 8.81
CA LEU A 135 15.64 -2.15 7.72
C LEU A 135 16.93 -2.82 8.24
N GLY A 136 17.56 -2.24 9.27
CA GLY A 136 18.76 -2.84 9.89
C GLY A 136 18.46 -4.22 10.43
N ALA A 137 17.41 -4.35 11.24
CA ALA A 137 17.00 -5.65 11.79
C ALA A 137 16.68 -6.70 10.70
N PHE A 138 16.07 -6.27 9.59
CA PHE A 138 15.82 -7.16 8.46
C PHE A 138 17.10 -7.59 7.76
N GLN A 139 18.06 -6.69 7.59
CA GLN A 139 19.34 -7.02 6.95
C GLN A 139 20.23 -7.94 7.79
N GLU A 140 20.09 -7.92 9.11
CA GLU A 140 20.78 -8.86 10.03
C GLU A 140 20.33 -10.32 9.85
N ILE A 141 19.09 -10.54 9.39
CA ILE A 141 18.55 -11.88 9.17
C ILE A 141 18.67 -12.33 7.71
N LYS A 142 19.62 -11.77 6.96
CA LYS A 142 19.89 -12.11 5.56
C LYS A 142 20.03 -13.62 5.36
N GLY A 143 19.40 -14.14 4.31
CA GLY A 143 19.46 -15.55 3.93
C GLY A 143 18.36 -16.42 4.57
N LYS A 144 17.50 -15.87 5.43
CA LYS A 144 16.30 -16.57 5.90
C LYS A 144 15.21 -16.50 4.83
N PRO A 145 14.79 -17.63 4.24
CA PRO A 145 13.85 -17.64 3.12
C PRO A 145 12.43 -17.20 3.51
N GLU A 146 12.07 -17.32 4.81
CA GLU A 146 10.77 -16.91 5.33
C GLU A 146 10.68 -15.41 5.65
N ALA A 147 11.84 -14.72 5.72
CA ALA A 147 11.89 -13.32 6.11
C ALA A 147 11.42 -12.40 4.98
N ALA A 148 10.50 -11.51 5.29
CA ALA A 148 10.02 -10.47 4.39
C ALA A 148 9.98 -9.10 5.07
N LEU A 149 10.25 -8.05 4.31
CA LEU A 149 10.13 -6.67 4.75
C LEU A 149 9.01 -5.99 3.97
N ILE A 150 8.05 -5.41 4.68
CA ILE A 150 7.11 -4.47 4.06
C ILE A 150 7.72 -3.07 4.08
N THR A 151 7.72 -2.39 2.95
CA THR A 151 8.32 -1.06 2.84
C THR A 151 7.64 -0.20 1.78
N GLY A 152 7.96 1.08 1.75
CA GLY A 152 7.44 2.02 0.79
C GLY A 152 8.29 3.29 0.70
N ILE A 153 7.79 4.28 -0.04
CA ILE A 153 8.49 5.55 -0.26
C ILE A 153 8.78 6.30 1.05
N ALA A 154 7.95 6.12 2.09
CA ALA A 154 8.18 6.70 3.41
C ALA A 154 9.52 6.28 4.01
N MET A 155 9.90 5.00 3.87
CA MET A 155 11.22 4.53 4.31
C MET A 155 12.33 5.17 3.49
N THR A 156 12.20 5.24 2.16
CA THR A 156 13.22 5.86 1.31
C THR A 156 13.51 7.30 1.73
N GLY A 157 12.46 8.09 1.93
CA GLY A 157 12.58 9.47 2.40
C GLY A 157 13.14 9.55 3.83
N GLY A 158 12.73 8.62 4.71
CA GLY A 158 13.23 8.51 6.08
C GLY A 158 14.73 8.19 6.12
N LEU A 159 15.20 7.23 5.32
CA LEU A 159 16.62 6.90 5.20
C LEU A 159 17.44 8.11 4.76
N TYR A 160 16.95 8.83 3.75
CA TYR A 160 17.61 10.04 3.24
C TYR A 160 17.67 11.16 4.29
N SER A 161 16.54 11.50 4.91
CA SER A 161 16.45 12.61 5.86
C SER A 161 17.24 12.35 7.15
N ASN A 162 17.37 11.10 7.55
CA ASN A 162 18.17 10.70 8.73
C ASN A 162 19.63 10.38 8.37
N LYS A 163 20.05 10.59 7.11
CA LYS A 163 21.41 10.26 6.64
C LYS A 163 21.81 8.82 7.01
N SER A 164 20.88 7.89 6.88
CA SER A 164 21.09 6.48 7.23
C SER A 164 22.18 5.87 6.33
N PRO A 165 23.13 5.10 6.87
CA PRO A 165 24.09 4.36 6.08
C PRO A 165 23.47 3.12 5.40
N LEU A 166 22.24 2.75 5.79
CA LEU A 166 21.56 1.57 5.25
C LEU A 166 20.99 1.86 3.86
N ASN A 167 20.97 0.82 3.03
CA ASN A 167 20.48 0.91 1.66
C ASN A 167 19.47 -0.20 1.38
N LEU A 168 18.28 0.16 0.92
CA LEU A 168 17.25 -0.79 0.48
C LEU A 168 17.73 -1.72 -0.65
N LEU A 169 18.63 -1.26 -1.51
CA LEU A 169 19.20 -2.08 -2.59
C LEU A 169 20.05 -3.25 -2.12
N ALA A 170 20.41 -3.30 -0.83
CA ALA A 170 21.03 -4.48 -0.22
C ALA A 170 20.01 -5.60 0.06
N SER A 171 18.73 -5.35 -0.15
CA SER A 171 17.63 -6.32 -0.03
C SER A 171 17.08 -6.66 -1.42
N THR A 172 16.53 -7.86 -1.57
CA THR A 172 15.94 -8.29 -2.84
C THR A 172 14.50 -7.80 -2.97
N PRO A 173 14.17 -6.93 -3.94
CA PRO A 173 12.78 -6.51 -4.18
C PRO A 173 11.98 -7.68 -4.75
N ILE A 174 10.81 -7.96 -4.17
CA ILE A 174 9.94 -9.06 -4.62
C ILE A 174 8.80 -8.49 -5.48
N ALA A 175 8.02 -7.56 -4.95
CA ALA A 175 6.85 -7.02 -5.65
C ALA A 175 6.51 -5.61 -5.19
N LYS A 176 5.89 -4.84 -6.09
CA LYS A 176 5.13 -3.64 -5.77
C LYS A 176 3.66 -4.01 -5.70
N VAL A 177 3.11 -4.05 -4.50
CA VAL A 177 1.79 -4.64 -4.23
C VAL A 177 0.64 -3.64 -4.30
N LEU A 178 0.87 -2.37 -3.99
CA LEU A 178 -0.17 -1.35 -4.05
C LEU A 178 0.39 0.04 -4.41
N ARG A 179 -0.52 0.91 -4.75
CA ARG A 179 -0.31 2.35 -4.90
C ARG A 179 -1.51 3.04 -4.25
N GLU A 180 -1.26 4.09 -3.50
CA GLU A 180 -2.28 4.84 -2.77
C GLU A 180 -2.10 6.35 -2.97
N TYR A 181 -3.12 7.11 -2.58
CA TYR A 181 -3.10 8.56 -2.53
C TYR A 181 -3.11 9.01 -1.07
N ASP A 182 -2.33 10.03 -0.75
CA ASP A 182 -2.44 10.68 0.55
C ASP A 182 -3.65 11.62 0.60
N ALA A 183 -4.20 11.76 1.79
CA ALA A 183 -5.33 12.65 2.03
C ALA A 183 -4.96 13.68 3.10
N ILE A 184 -5.24 14.95 2.82
CA ILE A 184 -5.17 16.01 3.83
C ILE A 184 -6.50 16.03 4.56
N VAL A 185 -6.47 15.83 5.86
CA VAL A 185 -7.66 15.74 6.70
C VAL A 185 -7.67 16.83 7.77
N VAL A 186 -8.87 17.29 8.11
CA VAL A 186 -9.12 18.27 9.16
C VAL A 186 -10.34 17.85 10.00
N PRO A 187 -10.48 18.29 11.25
CA PRO A 187 -11.69 18.04 12.02
C PRO A 187 -12.96 18.57 11.30
N ALA A 188 -14.10 17.91 11.52
CA ALA A 188 -15.36 18.32 10.90
C ALA A 188 -15.76 19.77 11.22
N ASN A 189 -15.36 20.29 12.37
CA ASN A 189 -15.58 21.68 12.82
C ASN A 189 -14.41 22.63 12.48
N SER A 190 -13.44 22.18 11.69
CA SER A 190 -12.31 23.02 11.26
C SER A 190 -12.79 24.28 10.54
N LYS A 191 -12.04 25.37 10.64
CA LYS A 191 -12.21 26.56 9.81
C LYS A 191 -11.83 26.32 8.35
N TYR A 192 -11.01 25.31 8.07
CA TYR A 192 -10.60 24.95 6.71
C TYR A 192 -11.66 24.10 6.03
N ARG A 193 -12.22 24.58 4.94
CA ARG A 193 -13.18 23.85 4.08
C ARG A 193 -12.61 23.54 2.71
N THR A 194 -11.51 24.17 2.37
CA THR A 194 -10.78 23.98 1.11
C THR A 194 -9.28 24.01 1.38
N LEU A 195 -8.51 23.40 0.48
CA LEU A 195 -7.05 23.44 0.53
C LEU A 195 -6.55 24.90 0.44
N ASN A 196 -7.19 25.73 -0.40
CA ASN A 196 -6.76 27.13 -0.56
C ASN A 196 -6.80 27.89 0.77
N GLN A 197 -7.84 27.72 1.59
CA GLN A 197 -7.93 28.36 2.91
C GLN A 197 -6.77 27.98 3.83
N LEU A 198 -6.35 26.70 3.80
CA LEU A 198 -5.17 26.24 4.52
C LEU A 198 -3.89 26.89 3.98
N MET A 199 -3.74 26.90 2.65
CA MET A 199 -2.55 27.46 2.01
C MET A 199 -2.44 28.99 2.22
N ASP A 200 -3.56 29.71 2.24
CA ASP A 200 -3.59 31.15 2.54
C ASP A 200 -3.08 31.44 3.97
N ASP A 201 -3.53 30.66 4.95
CA ASP A 201 -3.04 30.81 6.33
C ASP A 201 -1.55 30.45 6.45
N LEU A 202 -1.11 29.39 5.79
CA LEU A 202 0.31 29.01 5.75
C LEU A 202 1.16 30.05 5.03
N LYS A 203 0.63 30.71 4.00
CA LYS A 203 1.32 31.80 3.31
C LYS A 203 1.46 33.04 4.18
N ALA A 204 0.43 33.38 4.94
CA ALA A 204 0.46 34.49 5.88
C ALA A 204 1.43 34.24 7.04
N LYS A 205 1.43 33.02 7.59
CA LYS A 205 2.28 32.62 8.71
C LYS A 205 2.56 31.11 8.66
N PRO A 206 3.67 30.66 8.06
CA PRO A 206 3.96 29.25 7.80
C PRO A 206 3.90 28.31 9.02
N ASN A 207 4.24 28.80 10.21
CA ASN A 207 4.23 28.01 11.45
C ASN A 207 2.93 28.13 12.26
N SER A 208 1.88 28.78 11.73
CA SER A 208 0.63 29.00 12.47
C SER A 208 -0.26 27.78 12.60
N VAL A 209 -0.05 26.77 11.75
CA VAL A 209 -0.85 25.56 11.69
C VAL A 209 0.02 24.36 12.04
N ALA A 210 -0.35 23.61 13.08
CA ALA A 210 0.32 22.36 13.40
C ALA A 210 -0.22 21.25 12.46
N ILE A 211 0.67 20.67 11.68
CA ILE A 211 0.37 19.67 10.65
C ILE A 211 0.94 18.33 11.11
N ALA A 212 0.06 17.40 11.45
CA ALA A 212 0.42 16.04 11.83
C ALA A 212 0.72 15.20 10.60
N GLY A 213 1.72 14.36 10.67
CA GLY A 213 2.02 13.37 9.67
C GLY A 213 3.03 12.35 10.17
N GLY A 214 3.37 11.37 9.35
CA GLY A 214 4.33 10.32 9.68
C GLY A 214 5.77 10.83 9.71
N SER A 215 6.69 9.94 9.53
CA SER A 215 8.13 10.19 9.68
C SER A 215 8.63 11.40 8.89
N LYS A 216 9.53 12.15 9.50
CA LYS A 216 10.23 13.25 8.80
C LYS A 216 10.92 12.72 7.54
N GLY A 217 10.68 13.40 6.41
CA GLY A 217 11.15 12.95 5.09
C GLY A 217 10.28 11.86 4.46
N GLY A 218 9.26 11.35 5.16
CA GLY A 218 8.27 10.44 4.62
C GLY A 218 7.32 11.13 3.62
N ILE A 219 6.36 10.36 3.09
CA ILE A 219 5.48 10.86 2.02
C ILE A 219 4.65 12.06 2.48
N ASP A 220 4.04 11.98 3.67
CA ASP A 220 3.20 13.04 4.25
C ASP A 220 3.98 14.37 4.35
N HIS A 221 5.24 14.29 4.81
CA HIS A 221 6.13 15.45 4.91
C HIS A 221 6.50 16.00 3.53
N GLN A 222 6.68 15.11 2.54
CA GLN A 222 6.96 15.52 1.16
C GLN A 222 5.74 16.19 0.53
N VAL A 223 4.52 15.66 0.75
CA VAL A 223 3.27 16.21 0.21
C VAL A 223 3.08 17.66 0.66
N ILE A 224 3.14 17.92 1.97
CA ILE A 224 2.96 19.29 2.45
C ILE A 224 4.13 20.22 2.07
N GLY A 225 5.33 19.68 2.00
CA GLY A 225 6.50 20.41 1.51
C GLY A 225 6.37 20.86 0.06
N LEU A 226 5.91 19.96 -0.82
CA LEU A 226 5.66 20.26 -2.23
C LEU A 226 4.51 21.27 -2.40
N LEU A 227 3.41 21.10 -1.65
CA LEU A 227 2.31 22.06 -1.67
C LEU A 227 2.77 23.45 -1.23
N ALA A 228 3.58 23.54 -0.16
CA ALA A 228 4.17 24.80 0.29
C ALA A 228 5.01 25.44 -0.82
N GLN A 229 5.88 24.68 -1.47
CA GLN A 229 6.71 25.18 -2.57
C GLN A 229 5.87 25.73 -3.74
N THR A 230 4.77 25.03 -4.11
CA THR A 230 3.89 25.51 -5.20
C THR A 230 3.14 26.78 -4.85
N ALA A 231 3.04 27.13 -3.56
CA ALA A 231 2.43 28.34 -3.05
C ALA A 231 3.45 29.43 -2.65
N ASP A 232 4.72 29.26 -3.02
CA ASP A 232 5.85 30.15 -2.65
C ASP A 232 6.03 30.27 -1.13
N ILE A 233 5.78 29.20 -0.39
CA ILE A 233 5.99 29.10 1.05
C ILE A 233 7.28 28.31 1.29
N ASP A 234 8.15 28.80 2.18
CA ASP A 234 9.35 28.07 2.60
C ASP A 234 8.95 26.83 3.44
N PRO A 235 9.13 25.59 2.93
CA PRO A 235 8.72 24.38 3.64
C PRO A 235 9.41 24.18 4.97
N THR A 236 10.61 24.76 5.15
CA THR A 236 11.39 24.61 6.38
C THR A 236 10.80 25.38 7.57
N LYS A 237 9.87 26.31 7.29
CA LYS A 237 9.16 27.11 8.29
C LYS A 237 7.83 26.50 8.73
N LEU A 238 7.39 25.40 8.11
CA LEU A 238 6.16 24.72 8.48
C LEU A 238 6.27 24.08 9.87
N ASN A 239 5.18 24.11 10.63
CA ASN A 239 5.07 23.41 11.91
C ASN A 239 4.61 21.97 11.66
N TYR A 240 5.51 21.10 11.22
CA TYR A 240 5.23 19.69 10.97
C TYR A 240 5.51 18.85 12.22
N VAL A 241 4.47 18.18 12.74
CA VAL A 241 4.50 17.35 13.93
C VAL A 241 4.55 15.88 13.52
N VAL A 242 5.63 15.21 13.92
CA VAL A 242 5.93 13.83 13.52
C VAL A 242 5.25 12.83 14.44
N PHE A 243 4.59 11.83 13.85
CA PHE A 243 4.01 10.67 14.52
C PHE A 243 4.55 9.36 13.92
N SER A 244 4.42 8.25 14.67
CA SER A 244 4.92 6.95 14.22
C SER A 244 4.01 6.25 13.21
N GLY A 245 2.77 6.73 13.03
CA GLY A 245 1.81 6.17 12.08
C GLY A 245 0.45 6.85 12.09
N GLY A 246 -0.38 6.50 11.12
CA GLY A 246 -1.70 7.10 10.90
C GLY A 246 -2.64 7.12 12.10
N PRO A 247 -2.74 6.06 12.94
CA PRO A 247 -3.59 6.09 14.14
C PRO A 247 -3.25 7.23 15.10
N GLU A 248 -1.97 7.53 15.29
CA GLU A 248 -1.53 8.63 16.16
C GLU A 248 -1.84 10.00 15.52
N VAL A 249 -1.68 10.13 14.20
CA VAL A 249 -2.07 11.33 13.44
C VAL A 249 -3.56 11.59 13.62
N ILE A 250 -4.41 10.59 13.42
CA ILE A 250 -5.87 10.70 13.57
C ILE A 250 -6.22 11.15 15.00
N THR A 251 -5.62 10.53 16.01
CA THR A 251 -5.85 10.89 17.42
C THR A 251 -5.46 12.34 17.69
N SER A 252 -4.33 12.80 17.16
CA SER A 252 -3.85 14.17 17.32
C SER A 252 -4.81 15.21 16.70
N VAL A 253 -5.34 14.90 15.51
CA VAL A 253 -6.30 15.77 14.82
C VAL A 253 -7.65 15.79 15.55
N LEU A 254 -8.16 14.63 16.00
CA LEU A 254 -9.44 14.54 16.71
C LEU A 254 -9.41 15.19 18.08
N SER A 255 -8.27 15.13 18.79
CA SER A 255 -8.09 15.82 20.08
C SER A 255 -7.85 17.35 19.94
N GLY A 256 -7.63 17.84 18.70
CA GLY A 256 -7.30 19.25 18.46
C GLY A 256 -5.85 19.61 18.78
N SER A 257 -4.98 18.63 19.09
CA SER A 257 -3.54 18.87 19.31
C SER A 257 -2.85 19.35 18.04
N THR A 258 -3.34 18.91 16.88
CA THR A 258 -2.96 19.42 15.56
C THR A 258 -4.20 19.82 14.78
N GLN A 259 -4.08 20.78 13.87
CA GLN A 259 -5.20 21.32 13.08
C GLN A 259 -5.42 20.57 11.77
N VAL A 260 -4.38 19.93 11.28
CA VAL A 260 -4.36 19.23 9.97
C VAL A 260 -3.60 17.91 10.16
N GLY A 261 -4.05 16.87 9.48
CA GLY A 261 -3.35 15.59 9.34
C GLY A 261 -3.14 15.23 7.86
N ILE A 262 -2.10 14.47 7.59
CA ILE A 262 -1.78 13.90 6.27
C ILE A 262 -1.54 12.40 6.45
#